data_a214f6c9eee7326aa9f99b87174949a5
#
_entry.id   a214f6c9eee7326aa9f99b87174949a5
#
_cell.length_a   1.000
_cell.length_b   1.000
_cell.length_c   1.000
_cell.angle_alpha   90.00
_cell.angle_beta   90.00
_cell.angle_gamma   90.00
#
_symmetry.space_group_name_H-M   'P 1'
#
loop_
_entity.id
_entity.type
_entity.pdbx_description
1 polymer ?
#
loop_
_entity_poly.entity_id
_entity_poly.type
_entity_poly.pdbx_seq_one_letter_code
_entity_poly.pdbx_strand_id
1 'polypeptide(L)'
;ESRQPKVFLLTGMSDLAYWKGEWIKKVLAKAAETPQNTYLFLTKRPEMLDIQTPSENVWFGVTVTCAAERGRIAALKSNVRAKHYHVTFEPLSDEVGQTDLSGIGWVVIGTETGSCRGKIPTQKSWAEGLAEQALSAGIPVFMKEDLCGTLPESQMIQQFPKEFGL
;
A
#
# COMPACT_ATOMS: atom_id res chain seq x y z
N GLU A 1 22.48 14.01 9.11
CA GLU A 1 21.49 12.98 8.73
C GLU A 1 20.71 12.61 9.98
N SER A 2 19.35 12.60 9.87
CA SER A 2 18.50 12.20 11.00
C SER A 2 18.77 10.74 11.34
N ARG A 3 19.09 10.46 12.62
CA ARG A 3 19.26 9.09 13.11
C ARG A 3 17.91 8.39 13.40
N GLN A 4 16.81 9.15 13.38
CA GLN A 4 15.47 8.58 13.59
C GLN A 4 14.97 7.91 12.32
N PRO A 5 14.36 6.73 12.41
CA PRO A 5 13.70 6.06 11.29
C PRO A 5 12.67 6.97 10.61
N LYS A 6 12.58 6.87 9.29
CA LYS A 6 11.59 7.59 8.49
C LYS A 6 10.98 6.66 7.46
N VAL A 7 9.70 6.86 7.18
CA VAL A 7 8.98 6.16 6.11
C VAL A 7 8.73 7.13 4.96
N PHE A 8 9.13 6.75 3.76
CA PHE A 8 8.99 7.57 2.55
C PHE A 8 8.10 6.88 1.53
N LEU A 9 6.99 7.51 1.16
CA LEU A 9 6.21 7.12 -0.02
C LEU A 9 6.81 7.79 -1.25
N LEU A 10 7.51 7.04 -2.08
CA LEU A 10 8.28 7.57 -3.21
C LEU A 10 7.44 7.85 -4.45
N THR A 11 6.31 7.17 -4.60
CA THR A 11 5.44 7.26 -5.77
C THR A 11 4.14 8.01 -5.49
N GLY A 12 4.09 8.87 -4.48
CA GLY A 12 2.89 9.64 -4.13
C GLY A 12 2.39 10.58 -5.24
N MET A 13 3.28 11.04 -6.13
CA MET A 13 2.96 11.94 -7.25
C MET A 13 3.12 11.28 -8.63
N SER A 14 3.43 10.00 -8.69
CA SER A 14 3.66 9.24 -9.92
C SER A 14 3.40 7.76 -9.70
N ASP A 15 3.25 6.99 -10.79
CA ASP A 15 3.15 5.53 -10.69
C ASP A 15 4.51 4.89 -11.00
N LEU A 16 4.92 3.92 -10.19
CA LEU A 16 6.19 3.20 -10.36
C LEU A 16 6.33 2.57 -11.75
N ALA A 17 5.23 2.12 -12.35
CA ALA A 17 5.23 1.48 -13.66
C ALA A 17 5.79 2.37 -14.79
N TYR A 18 5.79 3.69 -14.61
CA TYR A 18 6.32 4.65 -15.59
C TYR A 18 7.72 5.14 -15.26
N TRP A 19 8.35 4.63 -14.20
CA TRP A 19 9.71 4.99 -13.86
C TRP A 19 10.70 4.25 -14.78
N LYS A 20 11.75 4.95 -15.19
CA LYS A 20 12.86 4.30 -15.91
C LYS A 20 13.58 3.32 -14.98
N GLY A 21 13.97 2.16 -15.51
CA GLY A 21 14.66 1.14 -14.72
C GLY A 21 15.94 1.65 -14.04
N GLU A 22 16.66 2.60 -14.67
CA GLU A 22 17.83 3.24 -14.07
C GLU A 22 17.51 4.08 -12.82
N TRP A 23 16.30 4.68 -12.76
CA TRP A 23 15.86 5.44 -11.60
C TRP A 23 15.54 4.50 -10.43
N ILE A 24 14.83 3.40 -10.74
CA ILE A 24 14.53 2.36 -9.75
C ILE A 24 15.83 1.82 -9.14
N LYS A 25 16.82 1.47 -9.98
CA LYS A 25 18.12 0.99 -9.52
C LYS A 25 18.85 2.01 -8.62
N LYS A 26 18.84 3.30 -8.97
CA LYS A 26 19.44 4.36 -8.15
C LYS A 26 18.75 4.49 -6.80
N VAL A 27 17.43 4.42 -6.76
CA VAL A 27 16.67 4.51 -5.50
C VAL A 27 16.94 3.28 -4.63
N LEU A 28 16.94 2.07 -5.21
CA LEU A 28 17.26 0.84 -4.47
C LEU A 28 18.68 0.88 -3.88
N ALA A 29 19.66 1.37 -4.65
CA ALA A 29 21.01 1.56 -4.14
C ALA A 29 21.04 2.55 -2.97
N LYS A 30 20.33 3.68 -3.09
CA LYS A 30 20.24 4.67 -2.01
C LYS A 30 19.50 4.14 -0.78
N ALA A 31 18.48 3.33 -0.94
CA ALA A 31 17.78 2.67 0.16
C ALA A 31 18.74 1.75 0.95
N ALA A 32 19.61 1.02 0.25
CA ALA A 32 20.62 0.15 0.89
C ALA A 32 21.64 0.92 1.75
N GLU A 33 21.93 2.19 1.38
CA GLU A 33 22.81 3.06 2.16
C GLU A 33 22.17 3.62 3.44
N THR A 34 20.84 3.51 3.57
CA THR A 34 20.06 4.11 4.66
C THR A 34 19.08 3.08 5.24
N PRO A 35 19.59 1.97 5.81
CA PRO A 35 18.77 0.85 6.28
C PRO A 35 17.83 1.21 7.43
N GLN A 36 18.07 2.32 8.13
CA GLN A 36 17.18 2.82 9.18
C GLN A 36 15.86 3.40 8.65
N ASN A 37 15.79 3.72 7.36
CA ASN A 37 14.60 4.28 6.73
C ASN A 37 13.83 3.23 5.96
N THR A 38 12.52 3.39 5.82
CA THR A 38 11.65 2.55 4.99
C THR A 38 11.19 3.29 3.74
N TYR A 39 11.22 2.62 2.61
CA TYR A 39 10.87 3.18 1.31
C TYR A 39 9.69 2.40 0.70
N LEU A 40 8.59 3.10 0.47
CA LEU A 40 7.36 2.55 -0.08
C LEU A 40 7.22 2.94 -1.55
N PHE A 41 7.02 1.95 -2.40
CA PHE A 41 6.60 2.13 -3.79
C PHE A 41 5.14 1.69 -3.96
N LEU A 42 4.41 2.36 -4.83
CA LEU A 42 3.03 2.03 -5.14
C LEU A 42 2.80 2.07 -6.66
N THR A 43 2.00 1.15 -7.17
CA THR A 43 1.62 1.11 -8.58
C THR A 43 0.17 0.67 -8.75
N LYS A 44 -0.45 1.08 -9.85
CA LYS A 44 -1.71 0.54 -10.37
C LYS A 44 -1.50 -0.43 -11.54
N ARG A 45 -0.25 -0.60 -11.98
CA ARG A 45 0.13 -1.35 -13.17
C ARG A 45 1.25 -2.37 -12.88
N PRO A 46 1.04 -3.28 -11.90
CA PRO A 46 2.07 -4.24 -11.48
C PRO A 46 2.52 -5.17 -12.63
N GLU A 47 1.67 -5.37 -13.64
CA GLU A 47 1.99 -6.15 -14.84
C GLU A 47 3.10 -5.54 -15.70
N MET A 48 3.42 -4.26 -15.51
CA MET A 48 4.50 -3.57 -16.23
C MET A 48 5.86 -3.66 -15.51
N LEU A 49 5.90 -4.24 -14.33
CA LEU A 49 7.11 -4.30 -13.52
C LEU A 49 7.89 -5.59 -13.78
N ASP A 50 9.20 -5.49 -13.67
CA ASP A 50 10.14 -6.62 -13.57
C ASP A 50 11.26 -6.18 -12.62
N ILE A 51 11.07 -6.42 -11.33
CA ILE A 51 11.95 -5.92 -10.28
C ILE A 51 12.36 -7.09 -9.37
N GLN A 52 13.66 -7.15 -9.08
CA GLN A 52 14.19 -8.04 -8.06
C GLN A 52 15.10 -7.27 -7.12
N THR A 53 14.86 -7.39 -5.81
CA THR A 53 15.68 -6.76 -4.77
C THR A 53 15.70 -7.58 -3.49
N PRO A 54 16.87 -7.72 -2.84
CA PRO A 54 16.98 -8.31 -1.51
C PRO A 54 16.76 -7.31 -0.37
N SER A 55 16.52 -6.03 -0.68
CA SER A 55 16.45 -4.96 0.32
C SER A 55 15.37 -5.22 1.36
N GLU A 56 15.77 -5.11 2.64
CA GLU A 56 14.89 -5.32 3.81
C GLU A 56 14.00 -4.11 4.11
N ASN A 57 14.39 -2.93 3.64
CA ASN A 57 13.75 -1.66 3.95
C ASN A 57 12.97 -1.07 2.77
N VAL A 58 12.69 -1.89 1.75
CA VAL A 58 11.92 -1.47 0.58
C VAL A 58 10.64 -2.31 0.50
N TRP A 59 9.52 -1.63 0.37
CA TRP A 59 8.19 -2.21 0.28
C TRP A 59 7.56 -1.88 -1.06
N PHE A 60 7.03 -2.87 -1.73
CA PHE A 60 6.29 -2.67 -2.98
C PHE A 60 4.81 -2.86 -2.75
N GLY A 61 4.04 -1.92 -3.23
CA GLY A 61 2.60 -1.91 -3.05
C GLY A 61 1.83 -1.81 -4.36
N VAL A 62 0.58 -2.23 -4.27
CA VAL A 62 -0.38 -2.10 -5.36
C VAL A 62 -1.65 -1.43 -4.86
N THR A 63 -2.23 -0.59 -5.73
CA THR A 63 -3.54 0.01 -5.49
C THR A 63 -4.63 -0.88 -6.06
N VAL A 64 -5.65 -1.15 -5.22
CA VAL A 64 -6.88 -1.87 -5.58
C VAL A 64 -8.06 -1.01 -5.14
N THR A 65 -8.93 -0.63 -6.06
CA THR A 65 -10.06 0.28 -5.78
C THR A 65 -11.42 -0.40 -5.83
N CYS A 66 -11.48 -1.59 -6.46
CA CYS A 66 -12.70 -2.38 -6.64
C CYS A 66 -12.39 -3.87 -6.84
N ALA A 67 -13.43 -4.71 -6.83
CA ALA A 67 -13.30 -6.16 -6.97
C ALA A 67 -12.58 -6.59 -8.27
N ALA A 68 -12.80 -5.89 -9.37
CA ALA A 68 -12.19 -6.21 -10.67
C ALA A 68 -10.65 -6.09 -10.66
N GLU A 69 -10.09 -5.33 -9.73
CA GLU A 69 -8.65 -5.04 -9.64
C GLU A 69 -7.90 -5.97 -8.68
N ARG A 70 -8.56 -6.89 -7.98
CA ARG A 70 -7.94 -7.85 -7.04
C ARG A 70 -6.74 -8.60 -7.63
N GLY A 71 -6.80 -8.92 -8.92
CA GLY A 71 -5.72 -9.60 -9.62
C GLY A 71 -4.37 -8.87 -9.61
N ARG A 72 -4.37 -7.56 -9.35
CA ARG A 72 -3.14 -6.76 -9.21
C ARG A 72 -2.25 -7.25 -8.06
N ILE A 73 -2.81 -7.82 -6.99
CA ILE A 73 -2.03 -8.34 -5.86
C ILE A 73 -1.18 -9.54 -6.32
N ALA A 74 -1.78 -10.48 -7.03
CA ALA A 74 -1.06 -11.62 -7.58
C ALA A 74 -0.03 -11.18 -8.64
N ALA A 75 -0.39 -10.25 -9.52
CA ALA A 75 0.51 -9.69 -10.53
C ALA A 75 1.72 -8.99 -9.87
N LEU A 76 1.52 -8.24 -8.78
CA LEU A 76 2.63 -7.63 -8.04
C LEU A 76 3.62 -8.68 -7.55
N LYS A 77 3.14 -9.72 -6.88
CA LYS A 77 3.99 -10.79 -6.34
C LYS A 77 4.70 -11.61 -7.43
N SER A 78 4.12 -11.69 -8.63
CA SER A 78 4.72 -12.39 -9.77
C SER A 78 5.82 -11.58 -10.45
N ASN A 79 5.64 -10.25 -10.55
CA ASN A 79 6.54 -9.39 -11.31
C ASN A 79 7.57 -8.65 -10.45
N VAL A 80 7.35 -8.62 -9.14
CA VAL A 80 8.28 -8.01 -8.18
C VAL A 80 8.71 -9.06 -7.17
N ARG A 81 10.01 -9.37 -7.13
CA ARG A 81 10.62 -10.26 -6.13
C ARG A 81 11.27 -9.42 -5.06
N ALA A 82 10.57 -9.22 -3.96
CA ALA A 82 10.99 -8.42 -2.82
C ALA A 82 10.63 -9.13 -1.51
N LYS A 83 11.08 -8.58 -0.38
CA LYS A 83 10.78 -9.14 0.95
C LYS A 83 9.44 -8.67 1.48
N HIS A 84 9.04 -7.44 1.14
CA HIS A 84 7.87 -6.81 1.74
C HIS A 84 6.91 -6.29 0.68
N TYR A 85 5.64 -6.60 0.89
CA TYR A 85 4.54 -6.11 0.03
C TYR A 85 3.46 -5.45 0.88
N HIS A 86 2.80 -4.46 0.28
CA HIS A 86 1.62 -3.84 0.87
C HIS A 86 0.51 -3.66 -0.17
N VAL A 87 -0.72 -3.51 0.31
CA VAL A 87 -1.87 -3.18 -0.54
C VAL A 87 -2.52 -1.91 -0.04
N THR A 88 -2.83 -1.01 -0.96
CA THR A 88 -3.57 0.21 -0.68
C THR A 88 -4.93 0.16 -1.38
N PHE A 89 -5.98 0.11 -0.60
CA PHE A 89 -7.36 0.22 -1.06
C PHE A 89 -7.80 1.69 -1.00
N GLU A 90 -7.37 2.48 -2.01
CA GLU A 90 -7.61 3.94 -2.05
C GLU A 90 -7.58 4.48 -3.50
N PRO A 91 -8.66 5.15 -3.94
CA PRO A 91 -9.94 5.24 -3.23
C PRO A 91 -10.66 3.89 -3.21
N LEU A 92 -11.23 3.52 -2.07
CA LEU A 92 -12.11 2.35 -1.98
C LEU A 92 -13.47 2.75 -2.55
N SER A 93 -13.67 2.47 -3.85
CA SER A 93 -14.82 2.93 -4.64
C SER A 93 -15.91 1.87 -4.86
N ASP A 94 -15.64 0.64 -4.42
CA ASP A 94 -16.59 -0.48 -4.52
C ASP A 94 -16.24 -1.55 -3.47
N GLU A 95 -17.16 -2.49 -3.24
CA GLU A 95 -16.88 -3.67 -2.43
C GLU A 95 -15.83 -4.55 -3.11
N VAL A 96 -14.69 -4.70 -2.47
CA VAL A 96 -13.61 -5.56 -3.01
C VAL A 96 -13.93 -7.04 -2.79
N GLY A 97 -14.63 -7.36 -1.70
CA GLY A 97 -14.98 -8.73 -1.33
C GLY A 97 -13.77 -9.53 -0.81
N GLN A 98 -13.90 -10.84 -0.81
CA GLN A 98 -12.86 -11.74 -0.32
C GLN A 98 -11.60 -11.62 -1.19
N THR A 99 -10.44 -11.41 -0.55
CA THR A 99 -9.17 -11.08 -1.20
C THR A 99 -8.03 -11.95 -0.65
N ASP A 100 -7.20 -12.51 -1.55
CA ASP A 100 -5.98 -13.21 -1.13
C ASP A 100 -4.91 -12.21 -0.70
N LEU A 101 -4.73 -12.08 0.60
CA LEU A 101 -3.72 -11.23 1.24
C LEU A 101 -2.44 -12.01 1.64
N SER A 102 -2.26 -13.24 1.19
CA SER A 102 -1.08 -14.06 1.50
C SER A 102 0.21 -13.33 1.10
N GLY A 103 1.15 -13.22 2.04
CA GLY A 103 2.43 -12.54 1.83
C GLY A 103 2.36 -11.02 1.82
N ILE A 104 1.19 -10.42 2.07
CA ILE A 104 1.05 -8.97 2.29
C ILE A 104 1.40 -8.68 3.74
N GLY A 105 2.25 -7.68 3.96
CA GLY A 105 2.71 -7.25 5.29
C GLY A 105 2.03 -6.00 5.82
N TRP A 106 1.25 -5.30 4.99
CA TRP A 106 0.52 -4.10 5.40
C TRP A 106 -0.65 -3.80 4.48
N VAL A 107 -1.78 -3.39 5.07
CA VAL A 107 -2.98 -2.96 4.36
C VAL A 107 -3.31 -1.51 4.72
N VAL A 108 -3.47 -0.67 3.71
CA VAL A 108 -3.92 0.73 3.85
C VAL A 108 -5.30 0.86 3.23
N ILE A 109 -6.22 1.55 3.92
CA ILE A 109 -7.58 1.78 3.46
C ILE A 109 -7.86 3.29 3.50
N GLY A 110 -8.39 3.82 2.39
CA GLY A 110 -8.74 5.24 2.28
C GLY A 110 -9.89 5.48 1.31
N THR A 111 -10.49 6.66 1.41
CA THR A 111 -11.58 7.09 0.52
C THR A 111 -11.09 8.08 -0.52
N GLU A 112 -11.94 8.40 -1.49
CA GLU A 112 -11.65 9.45 -2.46
C GLU A 112 -11.68 10.82 -1.78
N THR A 113 -10.57 11.55 -1.92
CA THR A 113 -10.44 12.93 -1.41
C THR A 113 -10.65 13.96 -2.52
N GLY A 114 -10.80 15.23 -2.14
CA GLY A 114 -10.99 16.32 -3.08
C GLY A 114 -12.47 16.60 -3.42
N SER A 115 -12.67 17.50 -4.41
CA SER A 115 -13.99 18.05 -4.77
C SER A 115 -14.51 17.57 -6.12
N CYS A 116 -14.10 16.38 -6.57
CA CYS A 116 -14.52 15.84 -7.87
C CYS A 116 -16.03 15.57 -7.91
N ARG A 117 -16.68 15.94 -9.03
CA ARG A 117 -18.08 15.54 -9.30
C ARG A 117 -18.12 14.03 -9.53
N GLY A 118 -19.12 13.36 -8.94
CA GLY A 118 -19.28 11.90 -9.08
C GLY A 118 -18.41 11.09 -8.15
N LYS A 119 -17.85 11.70 -7.11
CA LYS A 119 -17.15 11.01 -6.03
C LYS A 119 -18.00 9.88 -5.45
N ILE A 120 -17.42 8.70 -5.35
CA ILE A 120 -18.04 7.53 -4.72
C ILE A 120 -17.59 7.50 -3.26
N PRO A 121 -18.48 7.78 -2.29
CA PRO A 121 -18.13 7.67 -0.89
C PRO A 121 -17.90 6.19 -0.54
N THR A 122 -16.79 5.91 0.11
CA THR A 122 -16.51 4.59 0.66
C THR A 122 -17.59 4.21 1.66
N GLN A 123 -18.19 3.02 1.52
CA GLN A 123 -19.13 2.51 2.49
C GLN A 123 -18.41 1.92 3.69
N LYS A 124 -18.98 2.12 4.88
CA LYS A 124 -18.45 1.60 6.14
C LYS A 124 -18.19 0.10 6.06
N SER A 125 -19.17 -0.68 5.60
CA SER A 125 -19.07 -2.14 5.49
C SER A 125 -17.91 -2.61 4.60
N TRP A 126 -17.55 -1.87 3.56
CA TRP A 126 -16.43 -2.22 2.69
C TRP A 126 -15.09 -2.09 3.42
N ALA A 127 -14.93 -0.98 4.14
CA ALA A 127 -13.69 -0.72 4.90
C ALA A 127 -13.56 -1.70 6.08
N GLU A 128 -14.64 -1.95 6.81
CA GLU A 128 -14.66 -2.92 7.93
C GLU A 128 -14.37 -4.33 7.44
N GLY A 129 -14.99 -4.78 6.35
CA GLY A 129 -14.78 -6.12 5.79
C GLY A 129 -13.33 -6.36 5.35
N LEU A 130 -12.66 -5.38 4.73
CA LEU A 130 -11.25 -5.46 4.38
C LEU A 130 -10.35 -5.47 5.61
N ALA A 131 -10.66 -4.62 6.60
CA ALA A 131 -9.89 -4.58 7.84
C ALA A 131 -10.00 -5.90 8.61
N GLU A 132 -11.19 -6.49 8.70
CA GLU A 132 -11.40 -7.79 9.34
C GLU A 132 -10.60 -8.91 8.66
N GLN A 133 -10.61 -8.96 7.32
CA GLN A 133 -9.81 -9.93 6.56
C GLN A 133 -8.31 -9.78 6.86
N ALA A 134 -7.78 -8.56 6.85
CA ALA A 134 -6.38 -8.29 7.12
C ALA A 134 -6.00 -8.66 8.57
N LEU A 135 -6.78 -8.19 9.55
CA LEU A 135 -6.54 -8.48 10.96
C LEU A 135 -6.61 -9.97 11.28
N SER A 136 -7.59 -10.69 10.70
CA SER A 136 -7.71 -12.15 10.85
C SER A 136 -6.50 -12.91 10.28
N ALA A 137 -5.82 -12.32 9.30
CA ALA A 137 -4.57 -12.83 8.75
C ALA A 137 -3.32 -12.34 9.51
N GLY A 138 -3.48 -11.58 10.61
CA GLY A 138 -2.38 -11.01 11.39
C GLY A 138 -1.65 -9.85 10.68
N ILE A 139 -2.28 -9.22 9.71
CA ILE A 139 -1.71 -8.13 8.93
C ILE A 139 -2.11 -6.79 9.56
N PRO A 140 -1.16 -5.89 9.90
CA PRO A 140 -1.47 -4.55 10.38
C PRO A 140 -2.25 -3.74 9.35
N VAL A 141 -3.24 -2.97 9.85
CA VAL A 141 -4.16 -2.16 9.05
C VAL A 141 -3.97 -0.69 9.38
N PHE A 142 -3.92 0.15 8.36
CA PHE A 142 -3.93 1.60 8.51
C PHE A 142 -5.12 2.19 7.75
N MET A 143 -6.07 2.72 8.48
CA MET A 143 -7.19 3.50 7.97
C MET A 143 -6.78 4.97 7.94
N LYS A 144 -6.85 5.58 6.77
CA LYS A 144 -6.49 6.98 6.59
C LYS A 144 -7.53 7.90 7.22
N GLU A 145 -7.10 9.07 7.67
CA GLU A 145 -7.96 10.07 8.33
C GLU A 145 -9.16 10.50 7.47
N ASP A 146 -9.06 10.40 6.14
CA ASP A 146 -10.15 10.69 5.23
C ASP A 146 -11.37 9.77 5.39
N LEU A 147 -11.23 8.63 6.06
CA LEU A 147 -12.33 7.73 6.45
C LEU A 147 -13.11 8.21 7.68
N CYS A 148 -12.67 9.24 8.41
CA CYS A 148 -13.39 9.78 9.58
C CYS A 148 -14.80 10.29 9.23
N GLY A 149 -15.07 10.59 7.95
CA GLY A 149 -16.43 10.89 7.47
C GLY A 149 -17.34 9.66 7.28
N THR A 150 -16.75 8.46 7.28
CA THR A 150 -17.43 7.18 7.03
C THR A 150 -17.48 6.33 8.30
N LEU A 151 -16.41 6.35 9.11
CA LEU A 151 -16.22 5.60 10.34
C LEU A 151 -16.05 6.54 11.52
N PRO A 152 -16.62 6.23 12.70
CA PRO A 152 -16.32 6.97 13.91
C PRO A 152 -14.86 6.75 14.32
N GLU A 153 -14.26 7.75 14.96
CA GLU A 153 -12.85 7.73 15.40
C GLU A 153 -12.50 6.48 16.23
N SER A 154 -13.42 6.03 17.06
CA SER A 154 -13.25 4.83 17.90
C SER A 154 -13.12 3.52 17.11
N GLN A 155 -13.44 3.51 15.83
CA GLN A 155 -13.33 2.37 14.91
C GLN A 155 -12.15 2.51 13.94
N MET A 156 -11.45 3.65 13.96
CA MET A 156 -10.28 3.87 13.13
C MET A 156 -9.10 3.03 13.61
N ILE A 157 -8.53 2.25 12.72
CA ILE A 157 -7.37 1.40 12.98
C ILE A 157 -6.16 2.05 12.31
N GLN A 158 -5.12 2.33 13.07
CA GLN A 158 -3.90 2.98 12.58
C GLN A 158 -2.66 2.21 13.06
N GLN A 159 -2.47 1.02 12.47
CA GLN A 159 -1.34 0.14 12.78
C GLN A 159 -0.27 0.24 11.69
N PHE A 160 0.99 0.21 12.11
CA PHE A 160 2.13 0.12 11.24
C PHE A 160 2.84 -1.23 11.41
N PRO A 161 3.48 -1.76 10.35
CA PRO A 161 4.41 -2.87 10.49
C PRO A 161 5.53 -2.54 11.47
N LYS A 162 5.94 -3.52 12.27
CA LYS A 162 7.06 -3.35 13.23
C LYS A 162 8.38 -3.00 12.53
N GLU A 163 8.52 -3.40 11.28
CA GLU A 163 9.67 -3.13 10.42
C GLU A 163 9.86 -1.64 10.12
N PHE A 164 8.83 -0.80 10.33
CA PHE A 164 8.96 0.64 10.13
C PHE A 164 9.73 1.33 11.26
N GLY A 165 9.83 0.70 12.43
CA GLY A 165 10.56 1.24 13.58
C GLY A 165 9.95 2.51 14.18
N LEU A 166 8.64 2.72 13.97
CA LEU A 166 7.86 3.88 14.44
C LEU A 166 7.29 3.63 15.84
#